data_ab47d328759f28fd251a5d99d226e05c
#
_entry.id   ab47d328759f28fd251a5d99d226e05c
#
_cell.length_a   1.000
_cell.length_b   1.000
_cell.length_c   1.000
_cell.angle_alpha   90.00
_cell.angle_beta   90.00
_cell.angle_gamma   90.00
#
_symmetry.space_group_name_H-M   'P 1'
#
loop_
_entity.id
_entity.type
_entity.pdbx_description
1 polymer ?
#
loop_
_entity_poly.entity_id
_entity_poly.type
_entity_poly.pdbx_seq_one_letter_code
_entity_poly.pdbx_strand_id
1 'polypeptide(L)'
;MINFIKRFIFQFQILRRNIYNNVILFLRLPLNLYKSFGLASKNVFMTKKDFIDENFTPVLNISNVDVLRVQQKWGKAFVKLNKINDKIELKKETKKFVKEFYNISDNVLFKPTKASKTPFRMTLKTIMSYFISGNIKEDQGFALKPWNKVEFSNYKIIIKGNIAICMGKYAFISKNTNTKKINAEYSFVYEKCEKTNKLKIILHHSSFPYKEEFYYYESYFPDIIKSALK
;
A
#
# COMPACT_ATOMS: atom_id res chain seq x y z
N MET A 1 41.18 14.95 12.85
CA MET A 1 41.07 13.49 12.81
C MET A 1 39.64 13.00 12.95
N ILE A 2 38.90 13.40 13.98
CA ILE A 2 37.51 12.96 14.26
C ILE A 2 36.52 13.29 13.13
N ASN A 3 36.63 14.47 12.52
CA ASN A 3 35.75 14.87 11.41
C ASN A 3 36.00 14.10 10.11
N PHE A 4 37.23 13.60 9.91
CA PHE A 4 37.56 12.77 8.76
C PHE A 4 36.96 11.37 8.90
N ILE A 5 37.00 10.80 10.11
CA ILE A 5 36.41 9.48 10.41
C ILE A 5 34.89 9.54 10.28
N LYS A 6 34.22 10.60 10.74
CA LYS A 6 32.77 10.79 10.58
C LYS A 6 32.37 10.90 9.09
N ARG A 7 33.15 11.64 8.28
CA ARG A 7 32.92 11.71 6.81
C ARG A 7 33.14 10.37 6.12
N PHE A 8 34.14 9.60 6.58
CA PHE A 8 34.44 8.28 6.01
C PHE A 8 33.34 7.27 6.34
N ILE A 9 32.84 7.25 7.58
CA ILE A 9 31.72 6.40 8.00
C ILE A 9 30.45 6.76 7.23
N PHE A 10 30.19 8.06 7.02
CA PHE A 10 29.03 8.53 6.24
C PHE A 10 29.14 8.12 4.75
N GLN A 11 30.31 8.22 4.16
CA GLN A 11 30.58 7.76 2.78
C GLN A 11 30.41 6.24 2.67
N PHE A 12 30.84 5.46 3.69
CA PHE A 12 30.66 4.02 3.72
C PHE A 12 29.17 3.62 3.85
N GLN A 13 28.39 4.38 4.57
CA GLN A 13 26.92 4.17 4.66
C GLN A 13 26.23 4.48 3.34
N ILE A 14 26.68 5.47 2.58
CA ILE A 14 26.17 5.77 1.23
C ILE A 14 26.58 4.67 0.24
N LEU A 15 27.81 4.16 0.29
CA LEU A 15 28.27 3.04 -0.55
C LEU A 15 27.52 1.73 -0.23
N ARG A 16 27.23 1.45 1.04
CA ARG A 16 26.36 0.31 1.43
C ARG A 16 24.97 0.40 0.78
N ARG A 17 24.42 1.60 0.61
CA ARG A 17 23.13 1.83 -0.03
C ARG A 17 23.12 1.54 -1.53
N ASN A 18 24.27 1.67 -2.20
CA ASN A 18 24.41 1.43 -3.66
C ASN A 18 24.80 0.01 -4.04
N ILE A 19 25.40 -0.77 -3.13
CA ILE A 19 25.81 -2.18 -3.39
C ILE A 19 24.58 -3.08 -3.60
N TYR A 20 23.40 -2.73 -3.09
CA TYR A 20 22.16 -3.49 -3.30
C TYR A 20 21.57 -3.38 -4.72
N ASN A 21 22.13 -2.54 -5.59
CA ASN A 21 21.63 -2.35 -6.96
C ASN A 21 22.48 -3.03 -8.04
N ASN A 22 23.05 -4.21 -7.78
CA ASN A 22 23.75 -5.04 -8.78
C ASN A 22 24.97 -4.41 -9.48
N VAL A 23 25.75 -3.58 -8.79
CA VAL A 23 27.03 -3.12 -9.32
C VAL A 23 28.13 -3.48 -8.33
N ILE A 24 28.92 -4.50 -8.67
CA ILE A 24 30.18 -4.81 -7.99
C ILE A 24 31.20 -3.76 -8.44
N LEU A 25 31.33 -2.67 -7.67
CA LEU A 25 32.38 -1.69 -7.89
C LEU A 25 33.64 -2.16 -7.13
N PHE A 26 34.61 -2.69 -7.85
CA PHE A 26 35.95 -2.94 -7.31
C PHE A 26 36.63 -1.58 -7.07
N LEU A 27 36.55 -1.07 -5.84
CA LEU A 27 37.39 0.05 -5.43
C LEU A 27 38.82 -0.44 -5.20
N ARG A 28 39.72 -0.17 -6.13
CA ARG A 28 41.16 -0.20 -5.88
C ARG A 28 41.52 0.99 -4.98
N LEU A 29 41.61 0.76 -3.68
CA LEU A 29 42.18 1.75 -2.78
C LEU A 29 43.70 1.88 -3.02
N PRO A 30 44.28 3.08 -3.01
CA PRO A 30 45.72 3.25 -3.13
C PRO A 30 46.48 2.56 -1.98
N LEU A 31 47.58 1.89 -2.27
CA LEU A 31 48.39 1.11 -1.32
C LEU A 31 48.82 1.88 -0.05
N ASN A 32 48.96 3.17 -0.14
CA ASN A 32 49.36 4.05 0.96
C ASN A 32 48.29 4.19 2.05
N LEU A 33 47.01 3.91 1.78
CA LEU A 33 45.95 3.91 2.77
C LEU A 33 45.97 2.65 3.66
N TYR A 34 46.48 1.52 3.16
CA TYR A 34 46.60 0.28 3.95
C TYR A 34 47.60 0.39 5.09
N LYS A 35 48.70 1.16 4.88
CA LYS A 35 49.75 1.37 5.90
C LYS A 35 49.29 2.22 7.08
N SER A 36 48.34 3.14 6.90
CA SER A 36 47.85 4.01 7.96
C SER A 36 46.86 3.32 8.91
N PHE A 37 46.38 2.13 8.57
CA PHE A 37 45.44 1.37 9.42
C PHE A 37 46.06 0.21 10.18
N GLY A 38 47.41 0.06 10.15
CA GLY A 38 48.11 -0.99 10.90
C GLY A 38 47.79 -2.41 10.42
N LEU A 39 47.20 -2.55 9.23
CA LEU A 39 46.93 -3.85 8.63
C LEU A 39 48.23 -4.33 7.94
N ALA A 40 49.01 -5.15 8.65
CA ALA A 40 50.16 -5.84 8.09
C ALA A 40 49.74 -6.66 6.87
N SER A 41 50.57 -6.64 5.85
CA SER A 41 50.42 -7.31 4.55
C SER A 41 50.27 -8.82 4.68
N LYS A 42 49.08 -9.31 5.03
CA LYS A 42 48.67 -10.67 4.70
C LYS A 42 47.47 -10.53 3.80
N ASN A 43 47.51 -11.21 2.66
CA ASN A 43 46.39 -11.27 1.70
C ASN A 43 45.13 -11.75 2.41
N VAL A 44 44.38 -10.82 2.94
CA VAL A 44 43.06 -11.11 3.49
C VAL A 44 42.12 -11.18 2.30
N PHE A 45 42.01 -12.33 1.67
CA PHE A 45 40.91 -12.63 0.80
C PHE A 45 39.69 -12.77 1.69
N MET A 46 38.91 -11.67 1.85
CA MET A 46 37.60 -11.73 2.45
C MET A 46 36.72 -12.58 1.55
N THR A 47 36.29 -13.72 2.03
CA THR A 47 35.41 -14.62 1.31
C THR A 47 33.98 -14.06 1.40
N LYS A 48 33.13 -14.48 0.46
CA LYS A 48 31.69 -14.13 0.48
C LYS A 48 31.01 -14.48 1.83
N LYS A 49 31.58 -15.41 2.58
CA LYS A 49 31.13 -15.88 3.90
C LYS A 49 31.42 -14.87 5.01
N ASP A 50 32.50 -14.06 4.90
CA ASP A 50 32.87 -13.06 5.90
C ASP A 50 31.96 -11.82 5.90
N PHE A 51 31.09 -11.67 4.88
CA PHE A 51 30.10 -10.58 4.75
C PHE A 51 28.68 -11.02 5.05
N ILE A 52 28.44 -12.31 5.34
CA ILE A 52 27.13 -12.82 5.71
C ILE A 52 27.04 -12.76 7.23
N ASP A 53 26.56 -11.64 7.76
CA ASP A 53 26.01 -11.59 9.09
C ASP A 53 24.68 -12.39 9.04
N GLU A 54 24.68 -13.60 9.60
CA GLU A 54 23.51 -14.48 9.64
C GLU A 54 22.32 -13.83 10.39
N ASN A 55 22.58 -12.75 11.14
CA ASN A 55 21.58 -11.93 11.82
C ASN A 55 21.20 -10.67 11.03
N PHE A 56 21.74 -10.47 9.81
CA PHE A 56 21.39 -9.30 9.01
C PHE A 56 20.00 -9.47 8.39
N THR A 57 19.00 -9.05 9.12
CA THR A 57 17.67 -8.79 8.54
C THR A 57 17.73 -7.51 7.71
N PRO A 58 17.52 -7.57 6.40
CA PRO A 58 17.53 -6.37 5.57
C PRO A 58 16.48 -5.39 6.09
N VAL A 59 16.90 -4.19 6.48
CA VAL A 59 15.95 -3.13 6.89
C VAL A 59 15.13 -2.77 5.67
N LEU A 60 13.88 -3.23 5.67
CA LEU A 60 12.89 -2.96 4.61
C LEU A 60 12.37 -1.52 4.77
N ASN A 61 13.19 -0.54 4.42
CA ASN A 61 12.77 0.85 4.47
C ASN A 61 11.66 1.11 3.47
N ILE A 62 10.54 1.64 3.97
CA ILE A 62 9.45 2.19 3.17
C ILE A 62 9.66 3.70 3.07
N SER A 63 9.30 4.29 1.93
CA SER A 63 9.23 5.73 1.75
C SER A 63 7.81 6.17 1.40
N ASN A 64 7.50 7.46 1.57
CA ASN A 64 6.24 8.02 1.11
C ASN A 64 6.04 7.80 -0.40
N VAL A 65 7.13 7.85 -1.18
CA VAL A 65 7.10 7.61 -2.62
C VAL A 65 6.64 6.19 -2.95
N ASP A 66 7.02 5.20 -2.14
CA ASP A 66 6.58 3.81 -2.33
C ASP A 66 5.09 3.67 -2.10
N VAL A 67 4.53 4.35 -1.08
CA VAL A 67 3.09 4.39 -0.83
C VAL A 67 2.35 5.03 -1.99
N LEU A 68 2.79 6.21 -2.44
CA LEU A 68 2.16 6.91 -3.58
C LEU A 68 2.20 6.04 -4.85
N ARG A 69 3.30 5.35 -5.09
CA ARG A 69 3.47 4.48 -6.25
C ARG A 69 2.54 3.26 -6.21
N VAL A 70 2.39 2.61 -5.05
CA VAL A 70 1.47 1.47 -4.92
C VAL A 70 0.00 1.90 -5.05
N GLN A 71 -0.38 3.06 -4.50
CA GLN A 71 -1.71 3.63 -4.66
C GLN A 71 -2.03 3.93 -6.14
N GLN A 72 -1.10 4.54 -6.86
CA GLN A 72 -1.24 4.76 -8.31
C GLN A 72 -1.40 3.47 -9.10
N LYS A 73 -0.57 2.44 -8.80
CA LYS A 73 -0.64 1.14 -9.44
C LYS A 73 -1.98 0.46 -9.15
N TRP A 74 -2.43 0.51 -7.90
CA TRP A 74 -3.73 -0.04 -7.49
C TRP A 74 -4.87 0.61 -8.29
N GLY A 75 -4.93 1.94 -8.34
CA GLY A 75 -5.96 2.66 -9.09
C GLY A 75 -5.97 2.33 -10.58
N LYS A 76 -4.80 2.26 -11.21
CA LYS A 76 -4.68 1.87 -12.63
C LYS A 76 -5.13 0.43 -12.89
N ALA A 77 -4.74 -0.50 -12.02
CA ALA A 77 -5.11 -1.91 -12.14
C ALA A 77 -6.61 -2.12 -11.86
N PHE A 78 -7.17 -1.42 -10.87
CA PHE A 78 -8.59 -1.43 -10.56
C PHE A 78 -9.45 -1.00 -11.76
N VAL A 79 -9.09 0.10 -12.41
CA VAL A 79 -9.81 0.61 -13.59
C VAL A 79 -9.73 -0.33 -14.77
N LYS A 80 -8.70 -1.17 -14.90
CA LYS A 80 -8.62 -2.16 -15.99
C LYS A 80 -9.67 -3.25 -15.88
N LEU A 81 -10.12 -3.58 -14.66
CA LEU A 81 -11.09 -4.66 -14.44
C LEU A 81 -12.43 -4.38 -15.15
N ASN A 82 -12.89 -3.11 -15.18
CA ASN A 82 -14.15 -2.78 -15.85
C ASN A 82 -14.13 -2.85 -17.38
N LYS A 83 -12.96 -3.10 -17.97
CA LYS A 83 -12.78 -3.21 -19.42
C LYS A 83 -12.82 -4.65 -19.92
N ILE A 84 -12.88 -5.62 -19.01
CA ILE A 84 -12.86 -7.04 -19.33
C ILE A 84 -14.29 -7.54 -19.42
N ASN A 85 -14.72 -7.94 -20.61
CA ASN A 85 -16.08 -8.44 -20.86
C ASN A 85 -16.20 -9.94 -20.60
N ASP A 86 -15.14 -10.71 -20.85
CA ASP A 86 -15.14 -12.15 -20.63
C ASP A 86 -15.10 -12.47 -19.13
N LYS A 87 -16.05 -13.24 -18.64
CA LYS A 87 -16.21 -13.58 -17.22
C LYS A 87 -15.06 -14.41 -16.66
N ILE A 88 -14.48 -15.30 -17.45
CA ILE A 88 -13.39 -16.18 -17.04
C ILE A 88 -12.12 -15.34 -16.87
N GLU A 89 -11.82 -14.52 -17.88
CA GLU A 89 -10.68 -13.61 -17.84
C GLU A 89 -10.83 -12.56 -16.73
N LEU A 90 -12.02 -11.99 -16.54
CA LEU A 90 -12.31 -11.06 -15.44
C LEU A 90 -12.00 -11.69 -14.08
N LYS A 91 -12.47 -12.92 -13.85
CA LYS A 91 -12.20 -13.64 -12.59
C LYS A 91 -10.71 -13.90 -12.40
N LYS A 92 -9.99 -14.28 -13.45
CA LYS A 92 -8.54 -14.51 -13.46
C LYS A 92 -7.77 -13.21 -13.16
N GLU A 93 -8.09 -12.12 -13.85
CA GLU A 93 -7.42 -10.83 -13.66
C GLU A 93 -7.76 -10.19 -12.30
N THR A 94 -8.99 -10.35 -11.80
CA THR A 94 -9.35 -9.93 -10.44
C THR A 94 -8.57 -10.72 -9.39
N LYS A 95 -8.39 -12.04 -9.59
CA LYS A 95 -7.56 -12.85 -8.69
C LYS A 95 -6.10 -12.37 -8.67
N LYS A 96 -5.54 -12.02 -9.85
CA LYS A 96 -4.18 -11.43 -9.93
C LYS A 96 -4.12 -10.08 -9.22
N PHE A 97 -5.08 -9.19 -9.48
CA PHE A 97 -5.20 -7.89 -8.82
C PHE A 97 -5.20 -8.02 -7.30
N VAL A 98 -6.07 -8.88 -6.75
CA VAL A 98 -6.15 -9.05 -5.29
C VAL A 98 -4.85 -9.62 -4.75
N LYS A 99 -4.24 -10.63 -5.40
CA LYS A 99 -2.95 -11.21 -4.97
C LYS A 99 -1.78 -10.23 -5.11
N GLU A 100 -1.84 -9.29 -6.06
CA GLU A 100 -0.78 -8.29 -6.23
C GLU A 100 -0.80 -7.25 -5.12
N PHE A 101 -1.97 -6.76 -4.74
CA PHE A 101 -2.08 -5.62 -3.85
C PHE A 101 -2.38 -5.98 -2.40
N TYR A 102 -2.99 -7.14 -2.11
CA TYR A 102 -3.39 -7.54 -0.76
C TYR A 102 -2.56 -8.70 -0.24
N ASN A 103 -2.24 -8.68 1.05
CA ASN A 103 -1.53 -9.78 1.73
C ASN A 103 -2.52 -10.88 2.12
N ILE A 104 -2.91 -11.70 1.15
CA ILE A 104 -3.93 -12.74 1.34
C ILE A 104 -3.42 -13.92 2.19
N SER A 105 -2.10 -14.14 2.25
CA SER A 105 -1.51 -15.26 3.00
C SER A 105 -1.64 -15.07 4.50
N ASP A 106 -1.61 -13.83 4.99
CA ASP A 106 -1.52 -13.49 6.41
C ASP A 106 -2.77 -12.78 6.96
N ASN A 107 -3.93 -13.03 6.36
CA ASN A 107 -5.22 -12.47 6.79
C ASN A 107 -5.32 -10.94 6.67
N VAL A 108 -5.71 -10.47 5.51
CA VAL A 108 -6.01 -9.06 5.28
C VAL A 108 -7.32 -8.64 5.95
N LEU A 109 -7.32 -7.47 6.57
CA LEU A 109 -8.52 -6.83 7.11
C LEU A 109 -9.10 -5.89 6.06
N PHE A 110 -10.21 -6.27 5.44
CA PHE A 110 -10.87 -5.45 4.44
C PHE A 110 -12.32 -5.16 4.81
N LYS A 111 -12.65 -3.89 4.96
CA LYS A 111 -14.01 -3.37 5.09
C LYS A 111 -14.29 -2.41 3.95
N PRO A 112 -14.99 -2.85 2.90
CA PRO A 112 -15.30 -2.02 1.74
C PRO A 112 -16.35 -0.94 2.04
N THR A 113 -16.41 0.08 1.19
CA THR A 113 -17.33 1.24 1.33
C THR A 113 -18.80 0.84 1.32
N LYS A 114 -19.17 -0.06 0.39
CA LYS A 114 -20.58 -0.44 0.15
C LYS A 114 -20.86 -1.87 0.62
N ALA A 115 -20.66 -2.12 1.88
CA ALA A 115 -21.01 -3.39 2.50
C ALA A 115 -21.72 -3.12 3.82
N SER A 116 -22.86 -3.76 4.05
CA SER A 116 -23.70 -3.54 5.22
C SER A 116 -24.00 -4.83 5.98
N LYS A 117 -24.52 -5.85 5.29
CA LYS A 117 -24.91 -7.12 5.92
C LYS A 117 -23.71 -8.01 6.24
N THR A 118 -22.71 -8.01 5.38
CA THR A 118 -21.45 -8.72 5.56
C THR A 118 -20.29 -7.73 5.36
N PRO A 119 -20.00 -6.89 6.36
CA PRO A 119 -19.09 -5.75 6.14
C PRO A 119 -17.61 -6.14 6.03
N PHE A 120 -17.20 -7.27 6.60
CA PHE A 120 -15.78 -7.65 6.67
C PHE A 120 -15.45 -8.75 5.66
N ARG A 121 -14.38 -8.54 4.89
CA ARG A 121 -13.92 -9.39 3.81
C ARG A 121 -12.48 -9.84 4.10
N MET A 122 -12.30 -11.07 4.58
CA MET A 122 -10.99 -11.55 5.05
C MET A 122 -10.32 -12.56 4.10
N THR A 123 -11.03 -13.01 3.06
CA THR A 123 -10.54 -14.04 2.16
C THR A 123 -10.49 -13.57 0.71
N LEU A 124 -9.63 -14.17 -0.08
CA LEU A 124 -9.58 -13.93 -1.54
C LEU A 124 -10.98 -13.98 -2.18
N LYS A 125 -11.78 -14.98 -1.82
CA LYS A 125 -13.13 -15.20 -2.36
C LYS A 125 -14.07 -14.05 -2.03
N THR A 126 -14.07 -13.57 -0.77
CA THR A 126 -14.95 -12.50 -0.31
C THR A 126 -14.51 -11.11 -0.80
N ILE A 127 -13.21 -10.88 -0.95
CA ILE A 127 -12.66 -9.66 -1.54
C ILE A 127 -13.00 -9.58 -3.03
N MET A 128 -12.81 -10.67 -3.77
CA MET A 128 -13.19 -10.74 -5.19
C MET A 128 -14.69 -10.51 -5.39
N SER A 129 -15.55 -11.07 -4.49
CA SER A 129 -16.99 -10.86 -4.54
C SER A 129 -17.35 -9.38 -4.51
N TYR A 130 -16.72 -8.60 -3.64
CA TYR A 130 -16.95 -7.14 -3.61
C TYR A 130 -16.60 -6.45 -4.93
N PHE A 131 -15.47 -6.83 -5.54
CA PHE A 131 -15.01 -6.16 -6.76
C PHE A 131 -15.80 -6.53 -8.01
N ILE A 132 -16.16 -7.81 -8.18
CA ILE A 132 -16.76 -8.31 -9.43
C ILE A 132 -18.10 -9.02 -9.26
N SER A 133 -18.73 -8.92 -8.09
CA SER A 133 -19.91 -9.70 -7.69
C SER A 133 -19.61 -11.20 -7.52
N GLY A 134 -20.50 -11.94 -6.90
CA GLY A 134 -20.37 -13.40 -6.78
C GLY A 134 -20.95 -13.99 -5.51
N ASN A 135 -20.12 -14.37 -4.54
CA ASN A 135 -20.52 -15.21 -3.41
C ASN A 135 -21.35 -14.51 -2.34
N ILE A 136 -21.32 -13.19 -2.28
CA ILE A 136 -22.03 -12.39 -1.27
C ILE A 136 -23.14 -11.64 -1.98
N LYS A 137 -24.39 -11.91 -1.57
CA LYS A 137 -25.61 -11.41 -2.27
C LYS A 137 -25.68 -9.90 -2.37
N GLU A 138 -25.17 -9.14 -1.40
CA GLU A 138 -25.18 -7.68 -1.43
C GLU A 138 -24.14 -7.07 -2.40
N ASP A 139 -23.18 -7.85 -2.88
CA ASP A 139 -22.11 -7.38 -3.72
C ASP A 139 -22.58 -7.17 -5.17
N GLN A 140 -22.44 -5.94 -5.66
CA GLN A 140 -22.86 -5.54 -7.01
C GLN A 140 -21.67 -5.41 -7.99
N GLY A 141 -20.45 -5.82 -7.56
CA GLY A 141 -19.25 -5.67 -8.39
C GLY A 141 -18.82 -4.21 -8.51
N PHE A 142 -18.23 -3.67 -7.44
CA PHE A 142 -17.84 -2.25 -7.41
C PHE A 142 -16.85 -1.87 -8.52
N ALA A 143 -15.97 -2.80 -8.92
CA ALA A 143 -15.02 -2.57 -10.01
C ALA A 143 -15.65 -2.60 -11.41
N LEU A 144 -16.88 -3.14 -11.56
CA LEU A 144 -17.55 -3.26 -12.85
C LEU A 144 -18.22 -1.97 -13.33
N LYS A 145 -18.32 -0.95 -12.46
CA LYS A 145 -18.82 0.36 -12.85
C LYS A 145 -17.84 1.02 -13.82
N PRO A 146 -18.30 1.93 -14.70
CA PRO A 146 -17.49 2.50 -15.78
C PRO A 146 -16.43 3.50 -15.27
N TRP A 147 -15.59 3.05 -14.35
CA TRP A 147 -14.51 3.87 -13.81
C TRP A 147 -13.46 4.19 -14.88
N ASN A 148 -13.06 5.44 -14.94
CA ASN A 148 -11.98 5.92 -15.80
C ASN A 148 -10.69 6.19 -15.03
N LYS A 149 -10.81 6.66 -13.78
CA LYS A 149 -9.67 7.02 -12.96
C LYS A 149 -9.99 6.83 -11.47
N VAL A 150 -8.97 6.51 -10.68
CA VAL A 150 -8.99 6.60 -9.22
C VAL A 150 -7.91 7.57 -8.79
N GLU A 151 -8.28 8.60 -8.05
CA GLU A 151 -7.36 9.61 -7.51
C GLU A 151 -7.27 9.46 -6.01
N PHE A 152 -6.05 9.36 -5.50
CA PHE A 152 -5.75 9.31 -4.07
C PHE A 152 -5.28 10.67 -3.58
N SER A 153 -5.81 11.08 -2.43
CA SER A 153 -5.38 12.27 -1.68
C SER A 153 -5.09 11.84 -0.25
N ASN A 154 -3.81 11.62 0.05
CA ASN A 154 -3.37 11.27 1.39
C ASN A 154 -3.47 12.49 2.31
N TYR A 155 -4.14 12.34 3.46
CA TYR A 155 -4.08 13.31 4.54
C TYR A 155 -2.76 13.17 5.28
N LYS A 156 -2.40 11.94 5.67
CA LYS A 156 -1.14 11.64 6.34
C LYS A 156 -0.66 10.22 6.05
N ILE A 157 0.66 10.06 5.97
CA ILE A 157 1.35 8.78 5.89
C ILE A 157 2.31 8.70 7.08
N ILE A 158 2.24 7.63 7.85
CA ILE A 158 3.14 7.32 8.98
C ILE A 158 3.88 6.03 8.63
N ILE A 159 5.21 6.06 8.71
CA ILE A 159 6.06 4.89 8.43
C ILE A 159 6.66 4.40 9.74
N LYS A 160 6.54 3.09 10.00
CA LYS A 160 7.09 2.38 11.15
C LYS A 160 7.73 1.07 10.70
N GLY A 161 9.05 1.07 10.55
CA GLY A 161 9.79 -0.11 10.06
C GLY A 161 9.30 -0.55 8.67
N ASN A 162 8.78 -1.77 8.58
CA ASN A 162 8.22 -2.36 7.37
C ASN A 162 6.72 -2.07 7.15
N ILE A 163 6.11 -1.19 7.98
CA ILE A 163 4.70 -0.82 7.93
C ILE A 163 4.53 0.63 7.50
N ALA A 164 3.58 0.91 6.62
CA ALA A 164 3.09 2.25 6.31
C ALA A 164 1.60 2.34 6.60
N ILE A 165 1.22 3.31 7.44
CA ILE A 165 -0.17 3.60 7.83
C ILE A 165 -0.56 4.89 7.15
N CYS A 166 -1.66 4.91 6.42
CA CYS A 166 -2.13 6.10 5.74
C CYS A 166 -3.65 6.26 5.79
N MET A 167 -4.06 7.50 5.92
CA MET A 167 -5.46 7.93 5.83
C MET A 167 -5.60 9.04 4.80
N GLY A 168 -6.76 9.09 4.17
CA GLY A 168 -7.06 10.12 3.19
C GLY A 168 -8.39 9.89 2.49
N LYS A 169 -8.53 10.54 1.34
CA LYS A 169 -9.69 10.41 0.47
C LYS A 169 -9.26 9.84 -0.86
N TYR A 170 -10.15 9.12 -1.51
CA TYR A 170 -9.98 8.74 -2.90
C TYR A 170 -11.26 8.93 -3.67
N ALA A 171 -11.10 9.29 -4.94
CA ALA A 171 -12.19 9.61 -5.83
C ALA A 171 -12.22 8.61 -6.97
N PHE A 172 -13.36 7.97 -7.16
CA PHE A 172 -13.64 7.14 -8.32
C PHE A 172 -14.35 8.00 -9.36
N ILE A 173 -13.69 8.25 -10.48
CA ILE A 173 -14.16 9.10 -11.57
C ILE A 173 -14.67 8.22 -12.68
N SER A 174 -15.95 8.42 -13.08
CA SER A 174 -16.55 7.67 -14.17
C SER A 174 -16.19 8.26 -15.54
N LYS A 175 -16.31 7.44 -16.61
CA LYS A 175 -16.19 7.90 -17.98
C LYS A 175 -17.37 8.80 -18.40
N ASN A 176 -18.54 8.53 -17.85
CA ASN A 176 -19.75 9.27 -18.20
C ASN A 176 -19.79 10.59 -17.45
N THR A 177 -19.84 11.70 -18.17
CA THR A 177 -19.90 13.06 -17.64
C THR A 177 -21.08 13.29 -16.69
N ASN A 178 -22.19 12.52 -16.87
CA ASN A 178 -23.39 12.58 -16.03
C ASN A 178 -23.32 11.71 -14.77
N THR A 179 -22.30 10.85 -14.61
CA THR A 179 -22.15 10.03 -13.41
C THR A 179 -21.23 10.72 -12.44
N LYS A 180 -21.76 11.00 -11.26
CA LYS A 180 -21.08 11.68 -10.17
C LYS A 180 -19.78 10.96 -9.79
N LYS A 181 -18.71 11.72 -9.63
CA LYS A 181 -17.51 11.34 -8.88
C LYS A 181 -17.93 10.78 -7.53
N ILE A 182 -17.50 9.55 -7.22
CA ILE A 182 -17.70 8.96 -5.89
C ILE A 182 -16.48 9.29 -5.05
N ASN A 183 -16.66 10.09 -4.02
CA ASN A 183 -15.62 10.34 -3.02
C ASN A 183 -15.86 9.40 -1.84
N ALA A 184 -14.80 8.78 -1.38
CA ALA A 184 -14.78 7.96 -0.17
C ALA A 184 -13.55 8.26 0.65
N GLU A 185 -13.60 7.92 1.92
CA GLU A 185 -12.50 8.01 2.86
C GLU A 185 -11.85 6.63 3.01
N TYR A 186 -10.57 6.61 3.31
CA TYR A 186 -9.86 5.37 3.51
C TYR A 186 -8.85 5.42 4.65
N SER A 187 -8.65 4.26 5.25
CA SER A 187 -7.49 3.93 6.07
C SER A 187 -6.84 2.69 5.46
N PHE A 188 -5.57 2.82 5.08
CA PHE A 188 -4.76 1.71 4.61
C PHE A 188 -3.59 1.46 5.53
N VAL A 189 -3.30 0.18 5.76
CA VAL A 189 -2.02 -0.26 6.30
C VAL A 189 -1.37 -1.14 5.25
N TYR A 190 -0.16 -0.75 4.88
CA TYR A 190 0.69 -1.53 3.99
C TYR A 190 1.81 -2.17 4.80
N GLU A 191 2.14 -3.39 4.44
CA GLU A 191 3.33 -4.09 4.89
C GLU A 191 4.25 -4.37 3.72
N LYS A 192 5.55 -4.21 3.93
CA LYS A 192 6.55 -4.55 2.92
C LYS A 192 6.90 -6.02 3.03
N CYS A 193 6.52 -6.77 2.01
CA CYS A 193 6.81 -8.21 1.92
C CYS A 193 8.32 -8.44 1.71
N GLU A 194 8.95 -9.17 2.61
CA GLU A 194 10.39 -9.48 2.57
C GLU A 194 10.80 -10.22 1.30
N LYS A 195 10.00 -11.21 0.88
CA LYS A 195 10.30 -12.04 -0.29
C LYS A 195 10.27 -11.27 -1.61
N THR A 196 9.33 -10.30 -1.74
CA THR A 196 9.08 -9.60 -3.02
C THR A 196 9.51 -8.16 -3.01
N ASN A 197 9.85 -7.61 -1.84
CA ASN A 197 10.16 -6.20 -1.62
C ASN A 197 9.02 -5.24 -2.04
N LYS A 198 7.77 -5.76 -2.14
CA LYS A 198 6.58 -5.02 -2.54
C LYS A 198 5.71 -4.68 -1.34
N LEU A 199 5.05 -3.52 -1.40
CA LEU A 199 4.02 -3.16 -0.43
C LEU A 199 2.75 -3.96 -0.70
N LYS A 200 2.20 -4.57 0.35
CA LYS A 200 0.94 -5.29 0.36
C LYS A 200 -0.01 -4.67 1.37
N ILE A 201 -1.28 -4.58 1.01
CA ILE A 201 -2.33 -4.11 1.91
C ILE A 201 -2.64 -5.21 2.93
N ILE A 202 -2.49 -4.90 4.21
CA ILE A 202 -2.91 -5.75 5.34
C ILE A 202 -4.18 -5.20 6.00
N LEU A 203 -4.47 -3.90 5.86
CA LEU A 203 -5.73 -3.30 6.26
C LEU A 203 -6.22 -2.33 5.18
N HIS A 204 -7.48 -2.47 4.79
CA HIS A 204 -8.20 -1.56 3.92
C HIS A 204 -9.59 -1.29 4.51
N HIS A 205 -9.75 -0.19 5.17
CA HIS A 205 -11.07 0.33 5.57
C HIS A 205 -11.46 1.48 4.65
N SER A 206 -12.69 1.44 4.18
CA SER A 206 -13.27 2.48 3.36
C SER A 206 -14.68 2.81 3.81
N SER A 207 -15.01 4.10 3.80
CA SER A 207 -16.32 4.63 4.19
C SER A 207 -16.72 5.80 3.31
N PHE A 208 -18.02 6.14 3.32
CA PHE A 208 -18.44 7.46 2.88
C PHE A 208 -18.24 8.47 4.01
N PRO A 209 -18.04 9.77 3.70
CA PRO A 209 -18.14 10.83 4.69
C PRO A 209 -19.48 10.74 5.42
N TYR A 210 -19.45 10.96 6.72
CA TYR A 210 -20.68 11.07 7.50
C TYR A 210 -21.57 12.16 6.93
N LYS A 211 -22.84 11.82 6.76
CA LYS A 211 -23.90 12.76 6.41
C LYS A 211 -24.83 12.84 7.59
N GLU A 212 -24.99 14.02 8.13
CA GLU A 212 -25.99 14.28 9.13
C GLU A 212 -27.36 14.21 8.44
N GLU A 213 -28.13 13.20 8.76
CA GLU A 213 -29.53 13.10 8.31
C GLU A 213 -30.39 13.84 9.31
N PHE A 214 -30.80 15.06 8.98
CA PHE A 214 -31.73 15.84 9.76
C PHE A 214 -33.13 15.17 9.91
N TYR A 215 -33.39 14.12 9.14
CA TYR A 215 -34.68 13.40 9.11
C TYR A 215 -34.96 12.53 10.34
N TYR A 216 -34.02 12.28 11.24
CA TYR A 216 -34.23 11.35 12.35
C TYR A 216 -35.13 11.93 13.43
N TYR A 217 -35.16 13.26 13.60
CA TYR A 217 -35.97 13.89 14.63
C TYR A 217 -37.43 14.08 14.21
N GLU A 218 -37.75 14.37 12.96
CA GLU A 218 -39.12 14.54 12.47
C GLU A 218 -39.93 13.24 12.47
N SER A 219 -39.29 12.08 12.24
CA SER A 219 -39.98 10.79 12.21
C SER A 219 -40.24 10.19 13.59
N TYR A 220 -39.45 10.54 14.61
CA TYR A 220 -39.59 10.02 15.97
C TYR A 220 -40.40 10.93 16.89
N PHE A 221 -40.47 12.24 16.63
CA PHE A 221 -41.19 13.20 17.45
C PHE A 221 -42.01 14.21 16.60
N PRO A 222 -42.91 13.76 15.73
CA PRO A 222 -43.63 14.66 14.82
C PRO A 222 -44.51 15.67 15.56
N ASP A 223 -44.97 15.38 16.77
CA ASP A 223 -45.88 16.22 17.53
C ASP A 223 -45.20 17.24 18.45
N ILE A 224 -43.95 16.95 18.86
CA ILE A 224 -43.17 17.87 19.73
C ILE A 224 -42.67 19.07 18.91
N ILE A 225 -42.25 18.85 17.68
CA ILE A 225 -41.76 19.95 16.82
C ILE A 225 -42.90 20.85 16.36
N LYS A 226 -44.08 20.29 16.05
CA LYS A 226 -45.25 21.10 15.68
C LYS A 226 -45.80 21.98 16.82
N SER A 227 -45.55 21.58 18.07
CA SER A 227 -45.95 22.38 19.23
C SER A 227 -44.96 23.48 19.58
N ALA A 228 -43.69 23.34 19.22
CA ALA A 228 -42.65 24.33 19.49
C ALA A 228 -42.56 25.45 18.43
N LEU A 229 -43.23 25.27 17.27
CA LEU A 229 -43.27 26.23 16.16
C LEU A 229 -44.57 27.01 16.08
N LYS A 230 -45.50 26.87 17.05
CA LYS A 230 -46.66 27.71 17.30
C LYS A 230 -46.41 28.65 18.45
#